data_4a5d1164bdcf93e93ca73306fcf8ec77
#
_entry.id   4a5d1164bdcf93e93ca73306fcf8ec77
#
_cell.length_a   1.000
_cell.length_b   1.000
_cell.length_c   1.000
_cell.angle_alpha   90.00
_cell.angle_beta   90.00
_cell.angle_gamma   90.00
#
_symmetry.space_group_name_H-M   'P 1'
#
loop_
_entity.id
_entity.type
_entity.pdbx_description
1 polymer ?
#
loop_
_entity_poly.entity_id
_entity_poly.type
_entity_poly.pdbx_seq_one_letter_code
_entity_poly.pdbx_strand_id
1 'polypeptide(L)'
;MTNDQIESFLVQKKVEQSPVQINFKTRNSIVGLFIQTNDYQELKSKNFWRIVGESHIEEYKKSKDASLARIYNGTEFTRFVLLESSKA
;
A
#
# COMPACT_ATOMS: atom_id res chain seq x y z
N MET A 1 -4.21 11.96 -2.22
CA MET A 1 -3.88 11.59 -3.60
C MET A 1 -5.11 11.05 -4.28
N THR A 2 -5.21 11.25 -5.58
CA THR A 2 -6.29 10.62 -6.35
C THR A 2 -5.97 9.17 -6.60
N ASN A 3 -6.99 8.39 -6.97
CA ASN A 3 -6.75 6.99 -7.27
C ASN A 3 -5.85 6.81 -8.49
N ASP A 4 -5.92 7.72 -9.46
CA ASP A 4 -5.03 7.63 -10.61
C ASP A 4 -3.58 7.86 -10.21
N GLN A 5 -3.33 8.79 -9.32
CA GLN A 5 -1.97 9.04 -8.83
C GLN A 5 -1.41 7.83 -8.10
N ILE A 6 -2.25 7.23 -7.27
CA ILE A 6 -1.82 6.07 -6.48
C ILE A 6 -1.54 4.89 -7.40
N GLU A 7 -2.46 4.60 -8.32
CA GLU A 7 -2.26 3.49 -9.23
C GLU A 7 -1.03 3.69 -10.10
N SER A 8 -0.84 4.91 -10.58
CA SER A 8 0.33 5.21 -11.40
C SER A 8 1.62 4.90 -10.65
N PHE A 9 1.68 5.29 -9.37
CA PHE A 9 2.86 4.99 -8.57
C PHE A 9 3.06 3.48 -8.43
N LEU A 10 1.99 2.75 -8.15
CA LEU A 10 2.10 1.31 -7.94
C LEU A 10 2.57 0.59 -9.20
N VAL A 11 2.06 1.00 -10.35
CA VAL A 11 2.41 0.36 -11.61
C VAL A 11 3.83 0.72 -12.01
N GLN A 12 4.17 2.01 -11.94
CA GLN A 12 5.49 2.47 -12.41
C GLN A 12 6.62 1.95 -11.53
N LYS A 13 6.39 1.85 -10.23
CA LYS A 13 7.44 1.44 -9.30
C LYS A 13 7.41 -0.05 -9.00
N LYS A 14 6.41 -0.78 -9.51
CA LYS A 14 6.30 -2.23 -9.32
C LYS A 14 6.39 -2.61 -7.84
N VAL A 15 5.53 -2.00 -7.04
CA VAL A 15 5.65 -2.08 -5.58
C VAL A 15 4.91 -3.26 -4.96
N GLU A 16 4.45 -4.23 -5.76
CA GLU A 16 3.66 -5.34 -5.20
C GLU A 16 4.39 -6.11 -4.12
N GLN A 17 5.71 -6.07 -4.12
CA GLN A 17 6.48 -6.84 -3.16
C GLN A 17 7.45 -6.00 -2.36
N SER A 18 7.31 -4.68 -2.44
CA SER A 18 8.23 -3.78 -1.75
C SER A 18 7.44 -2.87 -0.83
N PRO A 19 7.89 -2.71 0.41
CA PRO A 19 7.20 -1.79 1.31
C PRO A 19 7.35 -0.34 0.86
N VAL A 20 6.37 0.46 1.22
CA VAL A 20 6.31 1.86 0.84
C VAL A 20 6.03 2.66 2.10
N GLN A 21 6.75 3.76 2.28
CA GLN A 21 6.41 4.71 3.32
C GLN A 21 5.27 5.58 2.81
N ILE A 22 4.19 5.62 3.57
CA ILE A 22 2.98 6.33 3.20
C ILE A 22 2.80 7.51 4.13
N ASN A 23 2.79 8.72 3.56
CA ASN A 23 2.62 9.93 4.35
C ASN A 23 1.16 10.37 4.28
N PHE A 24 0.63 10.79 5.41
CA PHE A 24 -0.77 11.17 5.55
C PHE A 24 -0.89 12.66 5.83
N LYS A 25 -2.09 13.21 5.59
CA LYS A 25 -2.36 14.62 5.84
C LYS A 25 -2.35 14.97 7.32
N THR A 26 -2.90 14.10 8.15
CA THR A 26 -3.17 14.46 9.53
C THR A 26 -2.65 13.45 10.54
N ARG A 27 -1.86 12.47 10.11
CA ARG A 27 -1.34 11.46 11.02
C ARG A 27 0.08 11.10 10.62
N ASN A 28 0.76 10.40 11.50
CA ASN A 28 2.13 9.98 11.25
C ASN A 28 2.19 9.04 10.05
N SER A 29 3.32 9.10 9.35
CA SER A 29 3.54 8.18 8.24
C SER A 29 3.63 6.75 8.75
N ILE A 30 3.30 5.81 7.87
CA ILE A 30 3.44 4.39 8.16
C ILE A 30 4.22 3.75 7.03
N VAL A 31 4.71 2.55 7.30
CA VAL A 31 5.32 1.70 6.28
C VAL A 31 4.37 0.54 6.03
N GLY A 32 4.09 0.27 4.77
CA GLY A 32 3.16 -0.79 4.46
C GLY A 32 3.39 -1.36 3.07
N LEU A 33 2.73 -2.48 2.82
CA LEU A 33 2.80 -3.18 1.55
C LEU A 33 1.42 -3.15 0.91
N PHE A 34 1.35 -2.58 -0.28
CA PHE A 34 0.10 -2.60 -1.04
C PHE A 34 -0.13 -3.99 -1.59
N ILE A 35 -1.36 -4.49 -1.45
CA ILE A 35 -1.72 -5.79 -1.98
C ILE A 35 -2.93 -5.67 -2.88
N GLN A 36 -3.09 -6.65 -3.75
CA GLN A 36 -4.24 -6.72 -4.65
C GLN A 36 -5.03 -7.97 -4.34
N THR A 37 -6.31 -7.78 -4.07
CA THR A 37 -7.22 -8.87 -3.81
C THR A 37 -8.29 -8.91 -4.89
N ASN A 38 -9.24 -9.83 -4.76
CA ASN A 38 -10.28 -9.98 -5.77
C ASN A 38 -11.09 -8.71 -5.97
N ASP A 39 -11.21 -7.88 -4.93
CA ASP A 39 -11.98 -6.65 -5.00
C ASP A 39 -11.11 -5.43 -5.27
N TYR A 40 -9.90 -5.63 -5.77
CA TYR A 40 -8.96 -4.54 -6.01
C TYR A 40 -9.58 -3.44 -6.89
N GLN A 41 -10.21 -3.84 -8.00
CA GLN A 41 -10.76 -2.86 -8.94
C GLN A 41 -11.90 -2.07 -8.30
N GLU A 42 -12.73 -2.73 -7.53
CA GLU A 42 -13.83 -2.05 -6.86
C GLU A 42 -13.31 -1.05 -5.84
N LEU A 43 -12.35 -1.48 -5.02
CA LEU A 43 -11.78 -0.58 -4.03
C LEU A 43 -11.07 0.60 -4.70
N LYS A 44 -10.33 0.32 -5.77
CA LYS A 44 -9.61 1.36 -6.48
C LYS A 44 -10.57 2.43 -7.01
N SER A 45 -11.72 2.02 -7.51
CA SER A 45 -12.67 2.98 -8.06
C SER A 45 -13.21 3.93 -6.99
N LYS A 46 -13.14 3.53 -5.73
CA LYS A 46 -13.56 4.35 -4.60
C LYS A 46 -12.38 5.00 -3.89
N ASN A 47 -11.18 4.82 -4.43
CA ASN A 47 -9.94 5.32 -3.83
C ASN A 47 -9.64 4.67 -2.47
N PHE A 48 -9.99 3.40 -2.34
CA PHE A 48 -9.67 2.60 -1.16
C PHE A 48 -8.57 1.61 -1.51
N TRP A 49 -7.66 1.38 -0.58
CA TRP A 49 -6.46 0.58 -0.84
C TRP A 49 -6.19 -0.34 0.34
N ARG A 50 -5.89 -1.60 0.03
CA ARG A 50 -5.53 -2.57 1.07
C ARG A 50 -4.03 -2.53 1.28
N ILE A 51 -3.61 -2.34 2.52
CA ILE A 51 -2.22 -2.18 2.86
C ILE A 51 -1.92 -3.04 4.08
N VAL A 52 -0.87 -3.86 3.97
CA VAL A 52 -0.38 -4.66 5.09
C VAL A 52 0.63 -3.83 5.85
N GLY A 53 0.38 -3.59 7.13
CA GLY A 53 1.29 -2.79 7.94
C GLY A 53 2.63 -3.47 8.13
N GLU A 54 3.64 -2.65 8.46
CA GLU A 54 5.02 -3.12 8.54
C GLU A 54 5.18 -4.34 9.45
N SER A 55 4.49 -4.34 10.58
CA SER A 55 4.64 -5.43 11.54
C SER A 55 4.05 -6.75 11.05
N HIS A 56 3.26 -6.73 9.98
CA HIS A 56 2.62 -7.93 9.46
C HIS A 56 3.11 -8.33 8.07
N ILE A 57 4.08 -7.62 7.53
CA ILE A 57 4.51 -7.88 6.16
C ILE A 57 5.12 -9.27 6.02
N GLU A 58 5.97 -9.65 6.96
CA GLU A 58 6.57 -10.98 6.89
C GLU A 58 5.54 -12.07 7.00
N GLU A 59 4.60 -11.91 7.91
CA GLU A 59 3.53 -12.88 8.07
C GLU A 59 2.70 -12.99 6.80
N TYR A 60 2.40 -11.86 6.20
CA TYR A 60 1.64 -11.87 4.95
C TYR A 60 2.39 -12.58 3.84
N LYS A 61 3.70 -12.35 3.74
CA LYS A 61 4.48 -12.99 2.69
C LYS A 61 4.50 -14.50 2.82
N LYS A 62 4.39 -15.00 4.04
CA LYS A 62 4.36 -16.44 4.28
C LYS A 62 2.97 -17.04 4.08
N SER A 63 1.95 -16.38 4.59
CA SER A 63 0.60 -16.93 4.62
C SER A 63 -0.29 -16.46 3.49
N LYS A 64 0.03 -15.29 2.89
CA LYS A 64 -0.82 -14.64 1.91
C LYS A 64 -2.21 -14.35 2.44
N ASP A 65 -2.31 -14.09 3.73
CA ASP A 65 -3.58 -13.86 4.41
C ASP A 65 -3.98 -12.40 4.28
N ALA A 66 -4.92 -12.11 3.39
CA ALA A 66 -5.34 -10.74 3.13
C ALA A 66 -6.01 -10.08 4.34
N SER A 67 -6.42 -10.87 5.33
CA SER A 67 -7.02 -10.29 6.53
C SER A 67 -6.00 -9.50 7.35
N LEU A 68 -4.72 -9.68 7.09
CA LEU A 68 -3.68 -8.88 7.75
C LEU A 68 -3.65 -7.45 7.23
N ALA A 69 -4.27 -7.20 6.07
CA ALA A 69 -4.29 -5.87 5.49
C ALA A 69 -5.44 -5.05 6.06
N ARG A 70 -5.26 -3.74 6.03
CA ARG A 70 -6.31 -2.80 6.38
C ARG A 70 -6.63 -1.95 5.17
N ILE A 71 -7.86 -1.43 5.12
CA ILE A 71 -8.29 -0.58 4.03
C ILE A 71 -8.07 0.88 4.44
N TYR A 72 -7.37 1.61 3.58
CA TYR A 72 -7.09 3.02 3.81
C TYR A 72 -7.71 3.85 2.70
N ASN A 73 -8.13 5.07 3.06
CA ASN A 73 -8.69 6.01 2.11
C ASN A 73 -7.57 6.80 1.45
N GLY A 74 -7.44 6.68 0.12
CA GLY A 74 -6.35 7.33 -0.59
C GLY A 74 -6.37 8.84 -0.53
N THR A 75 -7.54 9.46 -0.25
CA THR A 75 -7.59 10.91 -0.13
C THR A 75 -6.79 11.42 1.06
N GLU A 76 -6.47 10.55 2.02
CA GLU A 76 -5.66 10.92 3.17
C GLU A 76 -4.17 10.88 2.87
N PHE A 77 -3.76 10.29 1.77
CA PHE A 77 -2.35 10.15 1.42
C PHE A 77 -1.82 11.45 0.84
N THR A 78 -0.59 11.84 1.22
CA THR A 78 0.06 13.02 0.63
C THR A 78 1.20 12.65 -0.30
N ARG A 79 1.97 11.61 0.04
CA ARG A 79 3.05 11.15 -0.85
C ARG A 79 3.51 9.77 -0.40
N PHE A 80 4.18 9.10 -1.32
CA PHE A 80 4.79 7.80 -1.06
C PHE A 80 6.30 7.91 -1.22
N VAL A 81 7.02 7.12 -0.43
CA VAL A 81 8.47 6.97 -0.58
C VAL A 81 8.76 5.49 -0.69
N LEU A 82 9.36 5.08 -1.80
CA LEU A 82 9.68 3.68 -2.01
C LEU A 82 10.87 3.31 -1.12
N LEU A 83 10.68 2.32 -0.28
CA LEU A 83 11.73 1.83 0.60
C LEU A 83 12.38 0.62 -0.07
N GLU A 84 13.55 0.84 -0.65
CA GLU A 84 14.29 -0.25 -1.27
C GLU A 84 15.04 -1.00 -0.21
N SER A 85 14.87 -2.29 -0.18
CA SER A 85 15.57 -3.13 0.77
C SER A 85 16.90 -3.60 0.22
N SER A 86 17.41 -3.06 -0.64
CA SER A 86 18.59 -3.44 -1.39
C SER A 86 19.52 -4.35 -0.66
N LYS A 87 19.52 -4.37 -0.65
CA LYS A 87 20.14 -4.88 -0.59
C LYS A 87 20.51 -5.15 -0.80
N ALA A 88 20.63 -5.18 -0.86
CA ALA A 88 20.89 -5.32 -1.05
C ALA A 88 21.08 -5.59 -1.25
#